data_0ab0381afef563825a95c37c4faa6987
#
_entry.id   0ab0381afef563825a95c37c4faa6987
#
_cell.length_a   1.000
_cell.length_b   1.000
_cell.length_c   1.000
_cell.angle_alpha   90.00
_cell.angle_beta   90.00
_cell.angle_gamma   90.00
#
_symmetry.space_group_name_H-M   'P 1'
#
loop_
_entity.id
_entity.type
_entity.pdbx_description
1 polymer ?
#
loop_
_entity_poly.entity_id
_entity_poly.type
_entity_poly.pdbx_seq_one_letter_code
_entity_poly.pdbx_strand_id
1 'polypeptide(L)'
;MVRPAPTVVGMSCTTLLIGKSASCSGATIIARNDDSGSGRYDPKRLVAVAPTDQPRHYRSTLSHVEIDLPDDPCRYTIAPNVLPNRGVLAEAGASERNVAMSATETLTTNERVLGADPFVEYTPAKGDEPEVPGGIGEEDFLTIVLPYVKTAREGVQRLGALLEEFG
;
A
#
# COMPACT_ATOMS: atom_id res chain seq x y z
N MET A 1 -2.12 -34.13 29.44
CA MET A 1 -2.54 -32.85 28.85
C MET A 1 -1.50 -32.47 27.79
N VAL A 2 -1.81 -32.66 26.55
CA VAL A 2 -0.95 -32.25 25.43
C VAL A 2 -1.17 -30.75 25.23
N ARG A 3 -0.10 -29.95 25.45
CA ARG A 3 -0.16 -28.52 25.10
C ARG A 3 -0.36 -28.40 23.58
N PRO A 4 -1.32 -27.60 23.10
CA PRO A 4 -1.42 -27.35 21.68
C PRO A 4 -0.09 -26.72 21.22
N ALA A 5 0.39 -27.16 20.06
CA ALA A 5 1.54 -26.53 19.41
C ALA A 5 1.23 -25.03 19.20
N PRO A 6 2.20 -24.14 19.37
CA PRO A 6 1.99 -22.74 19.09
C PRO A 6 1.54 -22.60 17.65
N THR A 7 0.38 -21.96 17.46
CA THR A 7 -0.08 -21.56 16.14
C THR A 7 0.99 -20.63 15.59
N VAL A 8 1.71 -21.06 14.56
CA VAL A 8 2.59 -20.18 13.81
C VAL A 8 1.64 -19.20 13.12
N VAL A 9 1.53 -18.00 13.66
CA VAL A 9 0.93 -16.88 12.93
C VAL A 9 1.85 -16.66 11.75
N GLY A 10 1.41 -17.08 10.57
CA GLY A 10 2.15 -16.85 9.34
C GLY A 10 2.39 -15.36 9.21
N MET A 11 3.65 -14.94 9.25
CA MET A 11 4.01 -13.56 8.92
C MET A 11 3.76 -13.40 7.42
N SER A 12 2.81 -12.56 7.07
CA SER A 12 2.58 -12.17 5.69
C SER A 12 3.52 -11.02 5.35
N CYS A 13 4.25 -11.14 4.25
CA CYS A 13 5.19 -10.18 3.68
C CYS A 13 6.41 -9.86 4.56
N THR A 14 7.54 -9.59 3.92
CA THR A 14 8.76 -9.12 4.57
C THR A 14 9.40 -8.02 3.72
N THR A 15 9.71 -6.88 4.33
CA THR A 15 10.48 -5.82 3.69
C THR A 15 11.87 -5.74 4.33
N LEU A 16 12.89 -5.70 3.49
CA LEU A 16 14.29 -5.51 3.90
C LEU A 16 14.77 -4.15 3.39
N LEU A 17 15.26 -3.31 4.30
CA LEU A 17 15.85 -2.02 4.01
C LEU A 17 17.35 -2.07 4.32
N ILE A 18 18.19 -1.80 3.31
CA ILE A 18 19.65 -1.81 3.46
C ILE A 18 20.18 -0.40 3.23
N GLY A 19 20.78 0.17 4.26
CA GLY A 19 21.43 1.48 4.17
C GLY A 19 22.77 1.42 3.42
N LYS A 20 23.24 2.58 2.96
CA LYS A 20 24.49 2.72 2.17
C LYS A 20 25.70 2.04 2.82
N SER A 21 25.83 2.13 4.14
CA SER A 21 26.99 1.58 4.88
C SER A 21 27.00 0.06 4.95
N ALA A 22 25.87 -0.59 4.73
CA ALA A 22 25.71 -2.05 4.74
C ALA A 22 25.66 -2.67 3.34
N SER A 23 25.69 -1.83 2.31
CA SER A 23 25.62 -2.25 0.91
C SER A 23 27.03 -2.26 0.29
N CYS A 24 27.37 -3.33 -0.42
CA CYS A 24 28.64 -3.43 -1.14
C CYS A 24 28.81 -2.37 -2.24
N SER A 25 27.69 -1.90 -2.82
CA SER A 25 27.68 -0.87 -3.86
C SER A 25 27.65 0.56 -3.32
N GLY A 26 27.45 0.75 -2.01
CA GLY A 26 27.18 2.05 -1.42
C GLY A 26 25.80 2.65 -1.77
N ALA A 27 24.92 1.88 -2.41
CA ALA A 27 23.54 2.27 -2.70
C ALA A 27 22.60 1.82 -1.58
N THR A 28 21.50 2.52 -1.39
CA THR A 28 20.39 2.01 -0.59
C THR A 28 19.64 0.92 -1.37
N ILE A 29 19.18 -0.12 -0.68
CA ILE A 29 18.43 -1.22 -1.29
C ILE A 29 17.14 -1.41 -0.50
N ILE A 30 16.03 -1.58 -1.23
CA ILE A 30 14.76 -2.03 -0.70
C ILE A 30 14.41 -3.34 -1.39
N ALA A 31 14.09 -4.36 -0.62
CA ALA A 31 13.68 -5.66 -1.12
C ALA A 31 12.44 -6.13 -0.37
N ARG A 32 11.55 -6.78 -1.08
CA ARG A 32 10.28 -7.27 -0.54
C ARG A 32 9.96 -8.65 -1.11
N ASN A 33 9.44 -9.52 -0.26
CA ASN A 33 8.64 -10.65 -0.70
C ASN A 33 7.15 -10.36 -0.42
N ASP A 34 6.30 -10.97 -1.22
CA ASP A 34 4.85 -10.89 -1.08
C ASP A 34 4.35 -12.29 -0.70
N ASP A 35 4.10 -12.47 0.61
CA ASP A 35 3.65 -13.73 1.22
C ASP A 35 2.24 -13.55 1.75
N SER A 36 1.26 -14.17 1.13
CA SER A 36 -0.08 -14.23 1.70
C SER A 36 -0.12 -15.25 2.84
N GLY A 37 -0.62 -14.82 4.02
CA GLY A 37 -0.90 -15.73 5.14
C GLY A 37 -1.91 -16.83 4.81
N SER A 38 -2.65 -16.70 3.72
CA SER A 38 -3.57 -17.72 3.19
C SER A 38 -2.86 -18.85 2.43
N GLY A 39 -1.55 -18.69 2.13
CA GLY A 39 -0.79 -19.59 1.27
C GLY A 39 -1.23 -19.56 -0.21
N ARG A 40 -2.04 -18.59 -0.60
CA ARG A 40 -2.43 -18.41 -2.02
C ARG A 40 -1.39 -17.57 -2.75
N TYR A 41 -1.16 -17.94 -3.99
CA TYR A 41 -0.33 -17.17 -4.90
C TYR A 41 -1.19 -16.15 -5.64
N ASP A 42 -0.89 -14.88 -5.46
CA ASP A 42 -1.47 -13.78 -6.22
C ASP A 42 -0.44 -13.28 -7.26
N PRO A 43 -0.66 -13.52 -8.56
CA PRO A 43 0.31 -13.17 -9.59
C PRO A 43 0.44 -11.65 -9.70
N LYS A 44 1.68 -11.18 -9.73
CA LYS A 44 2.07 -9.78 -9.88
C LYS A 44 2.74 -9.55 -11.24
N ARG A 45 2.72 -8.33 -11.72
CA ARG A 45 3.46 -7.93 -12.91
C ARG A 45 4.17 -6.60 -12.68
N LEU A 46 5.48 -6.56 -12.85
CA LEU A 46 6.21 -5.29 -12.83
C LEU A 46 5.76 -4.43 -14.02
N VAL A 47 5.29 -3.23 -13.72
CA VAL A 47 4.86 -2.23 -14.71
C VAL A 47 5.55 -0.90 -14.47
N ALA A 48 5.78 -0.16 -15.55
CA ALA A 48 6.15 1.25 -15.50
C ALA A 48 4.90 2.08 -15.81
N VAL A 49 4.56 2.99 -14.93
CA VAL A 49 3.43 3.92 -15.09
C VAL A 49 4.00 5.26 -15.55
N ALA A 50 3.60 5.70 -16.74
CA ALA A 50 3.96 7.02 -17.23
C ALA A 50 3.05 8.09 -16.61
N PRO A 51 3.47 9.38 -16.56
CA PRO A 51 2.64 10.46 -16.05
C PRO A 51 1.27 10.58 -16.72
N THR A 52 1.19 10.21 -18.00
CA THR A 52 -0.05 10.20 -18.78
C THR A 52 -0.99 9.05 -18.43
N ASP A 53 -0.46 7.98 -17.87
CA ASP A 53 -1.22 6.77 -17.52
C ASP A 53 -1.70 6.81 -16.06
N GLN A 54 -1.19 7.76 -15.27
CA GLN A 54 -1.62 7.99 -13.89
C GLN A 54 -3.02 8.60 -13.86
N PRO A 55 -3.98 8.02 -13.14
CA PRO A 55 -5.32 8.60 -13.02
C PRO A 55 -5.26 9.96 -12.33
N ARG A 56 -6.15 10.87 -12.73
CA ARG A 56 -6.37 12.14 -12.03
C ARG A 56 -7.49 12.04 -11.01
N HIS A 57 -8.40 11.11 -11.22
CA HIS A 57 -9.40 10.70 -10.26
C HIS A 57 -9.15 9.22 -9.96
N TYR A 58 -8.72 8.94 -8.74
CA TYR A 58 -8.43 7.59 -8.27
C TYR A 58 -9.64 7.04 -7.53
N ARG A 59 -9.96 5.79 -7.78
CA ARG A 59 -10.93 5.04 -6.99
C ARG A 59 -10.32 3.70 -6.59
N SER A 60 -10.31 3.41 -5.28
CA SER A 60 -9.91 2.10 -4.75
C SER A 60 -10.86 1.00 -5.24
N THR A 61 -10.32 -0.17 -5.51
CA THR A 61 -11.10 -1.35 -5.89
C THR A 61 -11.72 -2.03 -4.67
N LEU A 62 -11.05 -1.95 -3.51
CA LEU A 62 -11.46 -2.65 -2.30
C LEU A 62 -12.31 -1.78 -1.38
N SER A 63 -11.89 -0.56 -1.13
CA SER A 63 -12.58 0.35 -0.21
C SER A 63 -13.54 1.31 -0.90
N HIS A 64 -13.46 1.47 -2.22
CA HIS A 64 -14.21 2.43 -3.03
C HIS A 64 -13.96 3.90 -2.67
N VAL A 65 -12.94 4.20 -1.87
CA VAL A 65 -12.55 5.60 -1.62
C VAL A 65 -12.16 6.28 -2.93
N GLU A 66 -12.60 7.52 -3.10
CA GLU A 66 -12.32 8.33 -4.29
C GLU A 66 -11.44 9.52 -3.89
N ILE A 67 -10.38 9.76 -4.67
CA ILE A 67 -9.38 10.78 -4.37
C ILE A 67 -9.01 11.50 -5.66
N ASP A 68 -9.12 12.82 -5.68
CA ASP A 68 -8.59 13.65 -6.73
C ASP A 68 -7.08 13.81 -6.55
N LEU A 69 -6.32 13.39 -7.56
CA LEU A 69 -4.87 13.37 -7.51
C LEU A 69 -4.28 14.59 -8.25
N PRO A 70 -3.11 15.09 -7.82
CA PRO A 70 -2.44 16.22 -8.47
C PRO A 70 -2.11 15.95 -9.96
N ASP A 71 -1.98 17.03 -10.74
CA ASP A 71 -1.76 16.96 -12.20
C ASP A 71 -0.31 16.70 -12.61
N ASP A 72 0.62 16.63 -11.65
CA ASP A 72 2.06 16.56 -11.88
C ASP A 72 2.74 15.27 -11.38
N PRO A 73 2.18 14.07 -11.66
CA PRO A 73 2.83 12.83 -11.26
C PRO A 73 4.15 12.64 -12.00
N CYS A 74 5.13 12.03 -11.36
CA CYS A 74 6.32 11.53 -12.02
C CYS A 74 6.14 10.07 -12.47
N ARG A 75 7.02 9.60 -13.36
CA ARG A 75 7.06 8.18 -13.75
C ARG A 75 7.50 7.33 -12.56
N TYR A 76 6.90 6.15 -12.43
CA TYR A 76 7.26 5.18 -11.40
C TYR A 76 7.04 3.75 -11.86
N THR A 77 7.60 2.81 -11.12
CA THR A 77 7.39 1.37 -11.30
C THR A 77 6.69 0.79 -10.10
N ILE A 78 5.80 -0.14 -10.32
CA ILE A 78 5.08 -0.90 -9.29
C ILE A 78 4.88 -2.34 -9.73
N ALA A 79 4.50 -3.21 -8.80
CA ALA A 79 4.20 -4.62 -9.06
C ALA A 79 2.75 -4.97 -8.69
N PRO A 80 1.74 -4.44 -9.42
CA PRO A 80 0.33 -4.64 -9.08
C PRO A 80 -0.13 -6.07 -9.33
N ASN A 81 -1.23 -6.43 -8.70
CA ASN A 81 -1.99 -7.63 -9.03
C ASN A 81 -2.42 -7.62 -10.50
N VAL A 82 -2.44 -8.82 -11.11
CA VAL A 82 -2.92 -8.99 -12.50
C VAL A 82 -4.34 -9.55 -12.55
N LEU A 83 -4.88 -10.00 -11.43
CA LEU A 83 -6.25 -10.52 -11.36
C LEU A 83 -7.24 -9.36 -11.18
N PRO A 84 -8.32 -9.32 -11.97
CA PRO A 84 -9.33 -8.27 -11.86
C PRO A 84 -10.05 -8.32 -10.50
N ASN A 85 -10.48 -7.16 -10.02
CA ASN A 85 -11.26 -7.00 -8.79
C ASN A 85 -10.57 -7.51 -7.51
N ARG A 86 -9.24 -7.57 -7.53
CA ARG A 86 -8.43 -8.00 -6.36
C ARG A 86 -7.65 -6.84 -5.74
N GLY A 87 -7.95 -5.62 -6.15
CA GLY A 87 -7.18 -4.45 -5.77
C GLY A 87 -5.86 -4.32 -6.52
N VAL A 88 -5.29 -3.12 -6.51
CA VAL A 88 -3.98 -2.86 -7.11
C VAL A 88 -2.90 -3.57 -6.32
N LEU A 89 -2.90 -3.42 -4.99
CA LEU A 89 -1.97 -4.07 -4.06
C LEU A 89 -0.55 -4.16 -4.63
N ALA A 90 0.00 -2.99 -4.99
CA ALA A 90 1.24 -2.91 -5.77
C ALA A 90 2.49 -3.31 -4.98
N GLU A 91 2.40 -3.32 -3.67
CA GLU A 91 3.34 -3.86 -2.70
C GLU A 91 4.70 -3.14 -2.62
N ALA A 92 5.34 -2.88 -3.74
CA ALA A 92 6.59 -2.15 -3.82
C ALA A 92 6.74 -1.41 -5.15
N GLY A 93 7.50 -0.32 -5.12
CA GLY A 93 7.77 0.48 -6.30
C GLY A 93 8.89 1.49 -6.11
N ALA A 94 9.32 2.08 -7.21
CA ALA A 94 10.31 3.15 -7.22
C ALA A 94 9.96 4.20 -8.28
N SER A 95 10.16 5.47 -7.94
CA SER A 95 9.94 6.59 -8.86
C SER A 95 11.23 6.99 -9.58
N GLU A 96 11.11 7.71 -10.69
CA GLU A 96 12.25 8.30 -11.41
C GLU A 96 13.02 9.34 -10.58
N ARG A 97 12.47 9.75 -9.44
CA ARG A 97 13.12 10.65 -8.47
C ARG A 97 13.92 9.88 -7.41
N ASN A 98 14.18 8.58 -7.62
CA ASN A 98 14.88 7.67 -6.70
C ASN A 98 14.22 7.56 -5.31
N VAL A 99 12.93 7.76 -5.22
CA VAL A 99 12.14 7.41 -4.04
C VAL A 99 11.58 6.01 -4.24
N ALA A 100 11.79 5.14 -3.27
CA ALA A 100 11.21 3.80 -3.25
C ALA A 100 10.26 3.65 -2.06
N MET A 101 9.23 2.86 -2.23
CA MET A 101 8.21 2.59 -1.23
C MET A 101 7.86 1.10 -1.22
N SER A 102 7.62 0.58 -0.04
CA SER A 102 7.06 -0.76 0.17
C SER A 102 5.97 -0.67 1.22
N ALA A 103 4.88 -1.35 1.00
CA ALA A 103 3.79 -1.49 1.97
C ALA A 103 3.73 -2.94 2.43
N THR A 104 3.72 -3.19 3.73
CA THR A 104 3.58 -4.53 4.32
C THR A 104 2.28 -4.61 5.10
N GLU A 105 1.53 -5.66 4.86
CA GLU A 105 0.18 -5.86 5.38
C GLU A 105 0.12 -5.95 6.91
N THR A 106 1.17 -6.46 7.54
CA THR A 106 1.12 -6.78 8.97
C THR A 106 1.44 -5.56 9.83
N LEU A 107 0.44 -4.72 10.07
CA LEU A 107 0.50 -3.63 11.04
C LEU A 107 -0.38 -3.97 12.24
N THR A 108 0.19 -3.94 13.44
CA THR A 108 -0.56 -4.05 14.70
C THR A 108 -0.44 -2.75 15.47
N THR A 109 -1.57 -2.25 15.97
CA THR A 109 -1.63 -1.08 16.83
C THR A 109 -2.11 -1.47 18.23
N ASN A 110 -1.88 -0.60 19.21
CA ASN A 110 -2.45 -0.81 20.55
C ASN A 110 -3.94 -0.41 20.59
N GLU A 111 -4.66 -0.95 21.56
CA GLU A 111 -6.10 -0.76 21.71
C GLU A 111 -6.51 0.72 21.88
N ARG A 112 -5.63 1.58 22.41
CA ARG A 112 -5.91 3.01 22.58
C ARG A 112 -5.91 3.75 21.24
N VAL A 113 -5.01 3.37 20.33
CA VAL A 113 -4.97 3.94 18.97
C VAL A 113 -6.24 3.53 18.23
N LEU A 114 -6.61 2.26 18.26
CA LEU A 114 -7.84 1.77 17.62
C LEU A 114 -9.11 2.40 18.19
N GLY A 115 -9.11 2.74 19.48
CA GLY A 115 -10.24 3.41 20.11
C GLY A 115 -10.34 4.91 19.82
N ALA A 116 -9.20 5.57 19.50
CA ALA A 116 -9.14 6.99 19.18
C ALA A 116 -9.31 7.28 17.69
N ASP A 117 -8.88 6.35 16.85
CA ASP A 117 -8.90 6.42 15.38
C ASP A 117 -9.51 5.11 14.85
N PRO A 118 -10.82 5.01 14.79
CA PRO A 118 -11.51 3.79 14.41
C PRO A 118 -11.31 3.53 12.91
N PHE A 119 -11.18 2.28 12.57
CA PHE A 119 -11.06 1.81 11.20
C PHE A 119 -12.26 2.25 10.33
N VAL A 120 -11.99 2.87 9.18
CA VAL A 120 -13.03 3.31 8.23
C VAL A 120 -13.35 2.16 7.27
N GLU A 121 -14.39 1.39 7.58
CA GLU A 121 -14.76 0.19 6.86
C GLU A 121 -15.72 0.47 5.70
N TYR A 122 -15.46 -0.18 4.56
CA TYR A 122 -16.37 -0.17 3.41
C TYR A 122 -17.68 -0.88 3.75
N THR A 123 -18.80 -0.22 3.49
CA THR A 123 -20.14 -0.81 3.64
C THR A 123 -20.83 -0.87 2.27
N PRO A 124 -21.13 -2.07 1.74
CA PRO A 124 -21.80 -2.20 0.45
C PRO A 124 -23.24 -1.68 0.48
N ALA A 125 -23.73 -1.22 -0.67
CA ALA A 125 -25.12 -0.80 -0.84
C ALA A 125 -26.10 -1.95 -0.47
N LYS A 126 -27.22 -1.61 0.20
CA LYS A 126 -28.24 -2.58 0.64
C LYS A 126 -29.65 -2.02 0.47
N GLY A 127 -30.39 -2.54 -0.50
CA GLY A 127 -31.71 -2.02 -0.84
C GLY A 127 -31.62 -0.58 -1.32
N ASP A 128 -32.31 0.35 -0.64
CA ASP A 128 -32.28 1.79 -0.94
C ASP A 128 -31.14 2.54 -0.23
N GLU A 129 -30.36 1.88 0.60
CA GLU A 129 -29.20 2.44 1.28
C GLU A 129 -28.01 2.43 0.31
N PRO A 130 -27.39 3.61 0.01
CA PRO A 130 -26.20 3.67 -0.84
C PRO A 130 -25.00 3.02 -0.16
N GLU A 131 -23.98 2.66 -0.95
CA GLU A 131 -22.69 2.24 -0.39
C GLU A 131 -22.05 3.38 0.41
N VAL A 132 -21.26 3.00 1.40
CA VAL A 132 -20.39 3.92 2.15
C VAL A 132 -18.95 3.51 1.86
N PRO A 133 -18.15 4.35 1.19
CA PRO A 133 -16.75 4.07 0.95
C PRO A 133 -15.98 3.85 2.25
N GLY A 134 -14.99 2.96 2.23
CA GLY A 134 -14.01 2.83 3.29
C GLY A 134 -12.88 3.85 3.16
N GLY A 135 -11.88 3.75 4.05
CA GLY A 135 -10.69 4.57 4.00
C GLY A 135 -9.62 4.05 3.04
N ILE A 136 -8.51 4.77 2.95
CA ILE A 136 -7.33 4.31 2.19
C ILE A 136 -6.64 3.14 2.89
N GLY A 137 -6.12 2.21 2.11
CA GLY A 137 -5.45 1.02 2.60
C GLY A 137 -4.18 0.68 1.83
N GLU A 138 -3.63 -0.50 2.11
CA GLU A 138 -2.41 -1.00 1.45
C GLU A 138 -2.53 -1.00 -0.07
N GLU A 139 -3.72 -1.28 -0.61
CA GLU A 139 -4.00 -1.23 -2.05
C GLU A 139 -3.57 0.09 -2.69
N ASP A 140 -3.80 1.20 -1.97
CA ASP A 140 -3.79 2.55 -2.53
C ASP A 140 -2.41 3.22 -2.44
N PHE A 141 -1.66 2.94 -1.38
CA PHE A 141 -0.51 3.74 -0.92
C PHE A 141 0.50 4.08 -2.01
N LEU A 142 0.93 3.11 -2.81
CA LEU A 142 1.93 3.37 -3.83
C LEU A 142 1.41 4.28 -4.93
N THR A 143 0.18 4.08 -5.35
CA THR A 143 -0.45 4.83 -6.44
C THR A 143 -0.72 6.29 -6.05
N ILE A 144 -1.15 6.54 -4.82
CA ILE A 144 -1.53 7.89 -4.37
C ILE A 144 -0.38 8.68 -3.75
N VAL A 145 0.75 8.03 -3.40
CA VAL A 145 1.89 8.69 -2.76
C VAL A 145 3.10 8.79 -3.68
N LEU A 146 3.58 7.65 -4.21
CA LEU A 146 4.88 7.55 -4.85
C LEU A 146 5.10 8.50 -6.05
N PRO A 147 4.11 8.72 -6.95
CA PRO A 147 4.27 9.62 -8.10
C PRO A 147 4.44 11.10 -7.73
N TYR A 148 4.05 11.50 -6.54
CA TYR A 148 3.90 12.91 -6.14
C TYR A 148 4.97 13.43 -5.20
N VAL A 149 5.99 12.61 -4.90
CA VAL A 149 7.01 12.95 -3.90
C VAL A 149 8.42 12.92 -4.48
N LYS A 150 9.28 13.81 -3.98
CA LYS A 150 10.67 13.95 -4.40
C LYS A 150 11.66 13.35 -3.41
N THR A 151 11.21 13.11 -2.18
CA THR A 151 12.01 12.56 -1.09
C THR A 151 11.18 11.57 -0.27
N ALA A 152 11.85 10.65 0.41
CA ALA A 152 11.18 9.72 1.34
C ALA A 152 10.44 10.47 2.47
N ARG A 153 10.97 11.62 2.91
CA ARG A 153 10.32 12.45 3.94
C ARG A 153 8.99 13.04 3.45
N GLU A 154 8.97 13.55 2.22
CA GLU A 154 7.72 14.01 1.60
C GLU A 154 6.73 12.85 1.46
N GLY A 155 7.20 11.62 1.19
CA GLY A 155 6.37 10.43 1.14
C GLY A 155 5.64 10.17 2.46
N VAL A 156 6.36 10.23 3.59
CA VAL A 156 5.77 10.08 4.93
C VAL A 156 4.77 11.21 5.22
N GLN A 157 5.11 12.46 4.89
CA GLN A 157 4.23 13.61 5.12
C GLN A 157 2.95 13.51 4.27
N ARG A 158 3.08 13.15 2.99
CA ARG A 158 1.93 12.97 2.11
C ARG A 158 1.02 11.83 2.57
N LEU A 159 1.60 10.69 2.93
CA LEU A 159 0.82 9.56 3.45
C LEU A 159 0.08 9.94 4.73
N GLY A 160 0.74 10.64 5.66
CA GLY A 160 0.11 11.13 6.88
C GLY A 160 -1.07 12.05 6.60
N ALA A 161 -0.93 13.02 5.69
CA ALA A 161 -2.02 13.92 5.30
C ALA A 161 -3.20 13.18 4.65
N LEU A 162 -2.91 12.18 3.81
CA LEU A 162 -3.96 11.35 3.20
C LEU A 162 -4.69 10.48 4.24
N LEU A 163 -3.98 9.98 5.25
CA LEU A 163 -4.59 9.23 6.36
C LEU A 163 -5.45 10.14 7.26
N GLU A 164 -5.07 11.41 7.45
CA GLU A 164 -5.89 12.38 8.18
C GLU A 164 -7.20 12.73 7.45
N GLU A 165 -7.20 12.64 6.12
CA GLU A 165 -8.36 13.02 5.29
C GLU A 165 -9.26 11.82 4.93
N PHE A 166 -8.66 10.66 4.66
CA PHE A 166 -9.33 9.49 4.11
C PHE A 166 -9.11 8.19 4.91
N GLY A 167 -8.37 8.23 5.98
CA GLY A 167 -8.00 7.07 6.79
C GLY A 167 -8.97 6.74 7.90
#